data_76943e8e6729e0fc6db6d2b0c80b4272
#
_entry.id   76943e8e6729e0fc6db6d2b0c80b4272
#
_cell.length_a   1.000
_cell.length_b   1.000
_cell.length_c   1.000
_cell.angle_alpha   90.00
_cell.angle_beta   90.00
_cell.angle_gamma   90.00
#
_symmetry.space_group_name_H-M   'P 1'
#
loop_
_entity.id
_entity.type
_entity.pdbx_description
1 polymer ?
#
loop_
_entity_poly.entity_id
_entity_poly.type
_entity_poly.pdbx_seq_one_letter_code
_entity_poly.pdbx_strand_id
1 'polypeptide(L)'
;LADLPEPDADRARALAAGARVALDSDLDEEAAAVAAEAVDLARGVGAADAESDGLTTLAVLDQQSPQQTERLLRTALERAQQSGDGVTELRTRFNLASSRFYAGDVAGAGQLTAESLTRADGLGLTWSSYGIALQWLAEVARYTAGDLSATPLRTAPQGLETALEAVSAVRLYAAAARGDADVVERGIALMGEWRRDPLILHAAGGATVDALTWGGRYDEAVARGARVLDDLSRTWSENFLGGIWHCALALTALADAAEDERLHGRDPAARVGAGDGFVKRARTTAEQGRPRGGALGPEGRAWLARAEAEHARLLGHDDPALWEAVVDEFSGGFRYEAARSRWRWAAALVGAGDRAGAREQAGRALAEAEEMGARPLAEAVRGLARRARLDLPGVRLVGADVLTAREAEVLGLVAQGLTNRQIGERLFVSDKTVSVHVSNVLAKLAVSSRAEAVSVAHQRGLLSPQ
;
A
#
# COMPACT_ATOMS: atom_id res chain seq x y z
N LEU A 1 -15.71 42.55 -9.87
CA LEU A 1 -16.71 41.83 -10.68
C LEU A 1 -18.11 42.48 -10.59
N ALA A 2 -18.47 43.09 -9.45
CA ALA A 2 -19.77 43.75 -9.27
C ALA A 2 -19.96 45.00 -10.15
N ASP A 3 -18.88 45.57 -10.71
CA ASP A 3 -18.90 46.79 -11.53
C ASP A 3 -18.97 46.51 -13.05
N LEU A 4 -19.12 45.25 -13.48
CA LEU A 4 -19.30 44.93 -14.89
C LEU A 4 -20.76 45.19 -15.29
N PRO A 5 -21.02 46.04 -16.30
CA PRO A 5 -22.34 46.59 -16.59
C PRO A 5 -23.36 45.59 -17.16
N GLU A 6 -22.93 44.49 -17.76
CA GLU A 6 -23.83 43.47 -18.31
C GLU A 6 -23.28 42.04 -18.08
N PRO A 7 -24.17 41.04 -17.95
CA PRO A 7 -23.77 39.62 -17.90
C PRO A 7 -23.16 39.21 -19.22
N ASP A 8 -21.90 38.77 -19.20
CA ASP A 8 -21.19 38.26 -20.38
C ASP A 8 -20.39 37.00 -20.06
N ALA A 9 -19.81 36.40 -21.10
CA ALA A 9 -19.05 35.15 -20.98
C ALA A 9 -17.77 35.35 -20.17
N ASP A 10 -17.13 36.51 -20.23
CA ASP A 10 -15.86 36.74 -19.50
C ASP A 10 -16.10 36.89 -18.00
N ARG A 11 -17.24 37.48 -17.60
CA ARG A 11 -17.67 37.49 -16.20
C ARG A 11 -17.96 36.09 -15.69
N ALA A 12 -18.63 35.23 -16.51
CA ALA A 12 -18.87 33.85 -16.13
C ALA A 12 -17.55 33.06 -15.92
N ARG A 13 -16.57 33.25 -16.82
CA ARG A 13 -15.21 32.65 -16.68
C ARG A 13 -14.48 33.16 -15.45
N ALA A 14 -14.56 34.47 -15.17
CA ALA A 14 -13.93 35.07 -14.00
C ALA A 14 -14.53 34.52 -12.70
N LEU A 15 -15.85 34.35 -12.63
CA LEU A 15 -16.54 33.73 -11.48
C LEU A 15 -16.10 32.26 -11.32
N ALA A 16 -16.10 31.46 -12.40
CA ALA A 16 -15.67 30.08 -12.34
C ALA A 16 -14.21 29.93 -11.87
N ALA A 17 -13.32 30.79 -12.38
CA ALA A 17 -11.93 30.84 -11.91
C ALA A 17 -11.82 31.26 -10.44
N GLY A 18 -12.62 32.25 -10.00
CA GLY A 18 -12.69 32.67 -8.60
C GLY A 18 -13.17 31.55 -7.68
N ALA A 19 -14.20 30.82 -8.09
CA ALA A 19 -14.70 29.67 -7.35
C ALA A 19 -13.61 28.58 -7.18
N ARG A 20 -12.79 28.33 -8.22
CA ARG A 20 -11.67 27.40 -8.14
C ARG A 20 -10.59 27.88 -7.17
N VAL A 21 -10.24 29.17 -7.20
CA VAL A 21 -9.28 29.74 -6.25
C VAL A 21 -9.78 29.63 -4.82
N ALA A 22 -11.07 29.91 -4.57
CA ALA A 22 -11.68 29.75 -3.25
C ALA A 22 -11.64 28.28 -2.80
N LEU A 23 -11.94 27.34 -3.72
CA LEU A 23 -11.82 25.89 -3.47
C LEU A 23 -10.40 25.47 -3.07
N ASP A 24 -9.39 25.94 -3.79
CA ASP A 24 -7.98 25.64 -3.54
C ASP A 24 -7.45 26.30 -2.24
N SER A 25 -8.21 27.30 -1.72
CA SER A 25 -7.94 28.00 -0.47
C SER A 25 -8.76 27.51 0.72
N ASP A 26 -9.45 26.36 0.58
CA ASP A 26 -10.35 25.75 1.58
C ASP A 26 -11.51 26.69 2.04
N LEU A 27 -11.92 27.62 1.18
CA LEU A 27 -13.07 28.50 1.38
C LEU A 27 -14.33 27.88 0.75
N ASP A 28 -14.76 26.73 1.26
CA ASP A 28 -15.75 25.85 0.63
C ASP A 28 -17.13 26.53 0.44
N GLU A 29 -17.61 27.31 1.41
CA GLU A 29 -18.90 28.02 1.31
C GLU A 29 -18.85 29.11 0.22
N GLU A 30 -17.74 29.86 0.16
CA GLU A 30 -17.54 30.90 -0.86
C GLU A 30 -17.39 30.23 -2.25
N ALA A 31 -16.60 29.15 -2.34
CA ALA A 31 -16.42 28.39 -3.57
C ALA A 31 -17.75 27.88 -4.11
N ALA A 32 -18.63 27.33 -3.25
CA ALA A 32 -19.95 26.84 -3.64
C ALA A 32 -20.85 27.98 -4.16
N ALA A 33 -20.91 29.08 -3.43
CA ALA A 33 -21.75 30.23 -3.81
C ALA A 33 -21.31 30.83 -5.15
N VAL A 34 -20.01 31.09 -5.31
CA VAL A 34 -19.44 31.66 -6.54
C VAL A 34 -19.54 30.70 -7.72
N ALA A 35 -19.34 29.40 -7.49
CA ALA A 35 -19.52 28.38 -8.53
C ALA A 35 -20.97 28.30 -9.02
N ALA A 36 -21.96 28.37 -8.12
CA ALA A 36 -23.37 28.38 -8.49
C ALA A 36 -23.73 29.63 -9.34
N GLU A 37 -23.26 30.81 -8.92
CA GLU A 37 -23.42 32.04 -9.70
C GLU A 37 -22.76 31.92 -11.09
N ALA A 38 -21.55 31.36 -11.15
CA ALA A 38 -20.84 31.12 -12.41
C ALA A 38 -21.63 30.22 -13.36
N VAL A 39 -22.18 29.11 -12.85
CA VAL A 39 -22.98 28.16 -13.64
C VAL A 39 -24.25 28.81 -14.19
N ASP A 40 -24.98 29.55 -13.34
CA ASP A 40 -26.23 30.23 -13.76
C ASP A 40 -25.96 31.30 -14.82
N LEU A 41 -24.93 32.12 -14.64
CA LEU A 41 -24.52 33.09 -15.61
C LEU A 41 -24.04 32.46 -16.92
N ALA A 42 -23.18 31.43 -16.82
CA ALA A 42 -22.64 30.72 -17.98
C ALA A 42 -23.74 30.12 -18.86
N ARG A 43 -24.79 29.57 -18.25
CA ARG A 43 -25.99 29.07 -18.96
C ARG A 43 -26.74 30.19 -19.67
N GLY A 44 -26.89 31.32 -19.00
CA GLY A 44 -27.57 32.47 -19.58
C GLY A 44 -26.88 33.07 -20.80
N VAL A 45 -25.55 33.07 -20.82
CA VAL A 45 -24.73 33.64 -21.91
C VAL A 45 -24.13 32.62 -22.88
N GLY A 46 -24.37 31.30 -22.66
CA GLY A 46 -23.87 30.23 -23.51
C GLY A 46 -22.37 29.96 -23.38
N ALA A 47 -21.75 30.26 -22.23
CA ALA A 47 -20.33 30.05 -21.95
C ALA A 47 -20.09 28.62 -21.44
N ALA A 48 -20.03 27.64 -22.32
CA ALA A 48 -19.94 26.20 -21.97
C ALA A 48 -18.67 25.84 -21.19
N ASP A 49 -17.56 26.52 -21.40
CA ASP A 49 -16.30 26.38 -20.65
C ASP A 49 -16.48 26.82 -19.18
N ALA A 50 -17.08 27.99 -18.94
CA ALA A 50 -17.35 28.48 -17.60
C ALA A 50 -18.40 27.64 -16.87
N GLU A 51 -19.45 27.14 -17.58
CA GLU A 51 -20.41 26.21 -17.00
C GLU A 51 -19.72 24.91 -16.54
N SER A 52 -18.86 24.35 -17.37
CA SER A 52 -18.08 23.15 -17.03
C SER A 52 -17.20 23.35 -15.82
N ASP A 53 -16.45 24.46 -15.75
CA ASP A 53 -15.52 24.76 -14.65
C ASP A 53 -16.27 24.95 -13.33
N GLY A 54 -17.40 25.67 -13.35
CA GLY A 54 -18.28 25.84 -12.18
C GLY A 54 -18.91 24.53 -11.71
N LEU A 55 -19.47 23.72 -12.63
CA LEU A 55 -20.01 22.40 -12.31
C LEU A 55 -18.96 21.46 -11.73
N THR A 56 -17.73 21.50 -12.25
CA THR A 56 -16.61 20.70 -11.69
C THR A 56 -16.31 21.12 -10.25
N THR A 57 -16.31 22.43 -9.97
CA THR A 57 -16.10 22.95 -8.60
C THR A 57 -17.21 22.51 -7.65
N LEU A 58 -18.48 22.62 -8.08
CA LEU A 58 -19.62 22.13 -7.28
C LEU A 58 -19.55 20.62 -7.02
N ALA A 59 -19.15 19.84 -8.02
CA ALA A 59 -19.01 18.39 -7.88
C ALA A 59 -17.91 18.00 -6.90
N VAL A 60 -16.79 18.72 -6.87
CA VAL A 60 -15.70 18.49 -5.90
C VAL A 60 -16.14 18.82 -4.48
N LEU A 61 -17.03 19.79 -4.29
CA LEU A 61 -17.59 20.15 -3.00
C LEU A 61 -18.66 19.18 -2.51
N ASP A 62 -19.46 18.60 -3.43
CA ASP A 62 -20.52 17.63 -3.10
C ASP A 62 -19.98 16.21 -3.01
N GLN A 63 -19.32 15.88 -1.89
CA GLN A 63 -18.80 14.54 -1.63
C GLN A 63 -19.75 13.64 -0.82
N GLN A 64 -20.96 14.10 -0.53
CA GLN A 64 -21.94 13.33 0.24
C GLN A 64 -22.63 12.24 -0.58
N SER A 65 -22.72 12.43 -1.89
CA SER A 65 -23.38 11.50 -2.82
C SER A 65 -22.50 11.20 -4.04
N PRO A 66 -21.74 10.09 -4.04
CA PRO A 66 -20.91 9.71 -5.19
C PRO A 66 -21.68 9.69 -6.53
N GLN A 67 -22.94 9.30 -6.52
CA GLN A 67 -23.78 9.28 -7.72
C GLN A 67 -24.13 10.70 -8.20
N GLN A 68 -24.31 11.63 -7.28
CA GLN A 68 -24.55 13.04 -7.62
C GLN A 68 -23.29 13.68 -8.17
N THR A 69 -22.16 13.49 -7.50
CA THR A 69 -20.84 13.95 -7.95
C THR A 69 -20.54 13.45 -9.36
N GLU A 70 -20.74 12.16 -9.64
CA GLU A 70 -20.51 11.60 -10.97
C GLU A 70 -21.45 12.22 -12.03
N ARG A 71 -22.72 12.45 -11.72
CA ARG A 71 -23.65 13.10 -12.66
C ARG A 71 -23.20 14.52 -12.99
N LEU A 72 -22.83 15.32 -11.98
CA LEU A 72 -22.33 16.68 -12.18
C LEU A 72 -21.07 16.69 -13.06
N LEU A 73 -20.11 15.81 -12.78
CA LEU A 73 -18.86 15.71 -13.55
C LEU A 73 -19.09 15.23 -14.97
N ARG A 74 -20.05 14.34 -15.23
CA ARG A 74 -20.42 13.94 -16.59
C ARG A 74 -21.03 15.10 -17.37
N THR A 75 -21.95 15.85 -16.75
CA THR A 75 -22.52 17.07 -17.35
C THR A 75 -21.42 18.10 -17.62
N ALA A 76 -20.54 18.32 -16.67
CA ALA A 76 -19.39 19.21 -16.85
C ALA A 76 -18.51 18.79 -18.02
N LEU A 77 -18.23 17.49 -18.16
CA LEU A 77 -17.42 16.95 -19.26
C LEU A 77 -18.08 17.18 -20.63
N GLU A 78 -19.38 16.98 -20.73
CA GLU A 78 -20.13 17.29 -21.97
C GLU A 78 -20.02 18.77 -22.34
N ARG A 79 -20.12 19.69 -21.36
CA ARG A 79 -19.95 21.12 -21.59
C ARG A 79 -18.52 21.48 -21.98
N ALA A 80 -17.50 20.90 -21.32
CA ALA A 80 -16.12 21.11 -21.70
C ALA A 80 -15.84 20.68 -23.15
N GLN A 81 -16.34 19.53 -23.55
CA GLN A 81 -16.20 19.03 -24.93
C GLN A 81 -16.92 19.94 -25.96
N GLN A 82 -18.08 20.48 -25.61
CA GLN A 82 -18.80 21.43 -26.45
C GLN A 82 -18.06 22.75 -26.63
N SER A 83 -17.38 23.24 -25.60
CA SER A 83 -16.60 24.47 -25.66
C SER A 83 -15.33 24.34 -26.50
N GLY A 84 -14.78 23.12 -26.63
CA GLY A 84 -13.47 22.90 -27.24
C GLY A 84 -12.28 23.31 -26.37
N ASP A 85 -12.51 23.77 -25.12
CA ASP A 85 -11.41 24.10 -24.20
C ASP A 85 -10.80 22.85 -23.56
N GLY A 86 -9.63 22.48 -24.09
CA GLY A 86 -8.92 21.28 -23.65
C GLY A 86 -8.46 21.30 -22.20
N VAL A 87 -8.18 22.49 -21.63
CA VAL A 87 -7.74 22.59 -20.23
C VAL A 87 -8.90 22.28 -19.28
N THR A 88 -10.06 22.87 -19.53
CA THR A 88 -11.30 22.60 -18.77
C THR A 88 -11.73 21.13 -18.95
N GLU A 89 -11.59 20.57 -20.17
CA GLU A 89 -11.87 19.15 -20.41
C GLU A 89 -10.97 18.26 -19.54
N LEU A 90 -9.66 18.49 -19.50
CA LEU A 90 -8.73 17.68 -18.70
C LEU A 90 -8.94 17.84 -17.21
N ARG A 91 -9.28 19.05 -16.72
CA ARG A 91 -9.66 19.25 -15.33
C ARG A 91 -10.86 18.39 -14.94
N THR A 92 -11.88 18.39 -15.75
CA THR A 92 -13.11 17.62 -15.48
C THR A 92 -12.85 16.12 -15.56
N ARG A 93 -12.07 15.66 -16.53
CA ARG A 93 -11.64 14.24 -16.64
C ARG A 93 -10.85 13.78 -15.44
N PHE A 94 -9.90 14.58 -14.96
CA PHE A 94 -9.14 14.29 -13.75
C PHE A 94 -10.05 14.16 -12.52
N ASN A 95 -10.97 15.11 -12.31
CA ASN A 95 -11.87 15.07 -11.16
C ASN A 95 -12.85 13.89 -11.25
N LEU A 96 -13.32 13.52 -12.44
CA LEU A 96 -14.18 12.37 -12.63
C LEU A 96 -13.43 11.06 -12.35
N ALA A 97 -12.19 10.92 -12.82
CA ALA A 97 -11.36 9.76 -12.53
C ALA A 97 -11.02 9.65 -11.03
N SER A 98 -10.67 10.78 -10.39
CA SER A 98 -10.41 10.86 -8.94
C SER A 98 -11.64 10.49 -8.13
N SER A 99 -12.83 11.02 -8.50
CA SER A 99 -14.08 10.70 -7.80
C SER A 99 -14.39 9.20 -7.84
N ARG A 100 -14.18 8.56 -8.98
CA ARG A 100 -14.34 7.10 -9.10
C ARG A 100 -13.34 6.34 -8.24
N PHE A 101 -12.07 6.76 -8.26
CA PHE A 101 -11.02 6.16 -7.46
C PHE A 101 -11.38 6.20 -5.96
N TYR A 102 -11.72 7.38 -5.43
CA TYR A 102 -12.11 7.55 -4.03
C TYR A 102 -13.43 6.89 -3.65
N ALA A 103 -14.31 6.64 -4.62
CA ALA A 103 -15.52 5.82 -4.42
C ALA A 103 -15.25 4.30 -4.44
N GLY A 104 -14.00 3.88 -4.73
CA GLY A 104 -13.59 2.47 -4.77
C GLY A 104 -13.67 1.82 -6.16
N ASP A 105 -14.12 2.55 -7.20
CA ASP A 105 -14.08 2.07 -8.59
C ASP A 105 -12.68 2.29 -9.20
N VAL A 106 -11.70 1.53 -8.68
CA VAL A 106 -10.29 1.63 -9.12
C VAL A 106 -10.14 1.27 -10.60
N ALA A 107 -10.87 0.26 -11.07
CA ALA A 107 -10.81 -0.18 -12.47
C ALA A 107 -11.37 0.88 -13.41
N GLY A 108 -12.55 1.43 -13.12
CA GLY A 108 -13.15 2.51 -13.92
C GLY A 108 -12.33 3.80 -13.88
N ALA A 109 -11.71 4.13 -12.74
CA ALA A 109 -10.78 5.24 -12.62
C ALA A 109 -9.54 5.05 -13.51
N GLY A 110 -8.94 3.85 -13.49
CA GLY A 110 -7.78 3.50 -14.32
C GLY A 110 -8.09 3.60 -15.82
N GLN A 111 -9.22 3.06 -16.25
CA GLN A 111 -9.65 3.14 -17.65
C GLN A 111 -9.85 4.60 -18.08
N LEU A 112 -10.61 5.38 -17.31
CA LEU A 112 -10.87 6.78 -17.64
C LEU A 112 -9.58 7.61 -17.65
N THR A 113 -8.65 7.31 -16.77
CA THR A 113 -7.34 7.98 -16.72
C THR A 113 -6.53 7.68 -17.98
N ALA A 114 -6.50 6.43 -18.44
CA ALA A 114 -5.81 6.05 -19.68
C ALA A 114 -6.40 6.75 -20.92
N GLU A 115 -7.73 6.79 -21.03
CA GLU A 115 -8.44 7.53 -22.08
C GLU A 115 -8.13 9.03 -22.02
N SER A 116 -8.05 9.59 -20.79
CA SER A 116 -7.75 11.02 -20.58
C SER A 116 -6.31 11.38 -20.92
N LEU A 117 -5.34 10.49 -20.67
CA LEU A 117 -3.96 10.67 -21.09
C LEU A 117 -3.81 10.66 -22.61
N THR A 118 -4.51 9.74 -23.30
CA THR A 118 -4.57 9.72 -24.77
C THR A 118 -5.17 11.02 -25.32
N ARG A 119 -6.20 11.54 -24.66
CA ARG A 119 -6.81 12.82 -25.03
C ARG A 119 -5.86 14.00 -24.80
N ALA A 120 -5.13 14.02 -23.66
CA ALA A 120 -4.14 15.03 -23.34
C ALA A 120 -3.01 15.07 -24.39
N ASP A 121 -2.54 13.91 -24.84
CA ASP A 121 -1.56 13.78 -25.92
C ASP A 121 -2.09 14.40 -27.23
N GLY A 122 -3.32 14.06 -27.60
CA GLY A 122 -3.97 14.60 -28.81
C GLY A 122 -4.22 16.11 -28.78
N LEU A 123 -4.35 16.70 -27.58
CA LEU A 123 -4.50 18.15 -27.39
C LEU A 123 -3.16 18.88 -27.22
N GLY A 124 -2.03 18.19 -27.12
CA GLY A 124 -0.73 18.80 -26.81
C GLY A 124 -0.65 19.29 -25.35
N LEU A 125 -1.50 18.78 -24.45
CA LEU A 125 -1.63 19.20 -23.04
C LEU A 125 -1.06 18.18 -22.04
N THR A 126 -0.27 17.21 -22.49
CA THR A 126 0.35 16.17 -21.66
C THR A 126 1.13 16.74 -20.47
N TRP A 127 1.73 17.91 -20.64
CA TRP A 127 2.56 18.60 -19.65
C TRP A 127 1.85 19.77 -18.97
N SER A 128 0.54 19.91 -19.16
CA SER A 128 -0.28 20.83 -18.37
C SER A 128 -0.43 20.31 -16.95
N SER A 129 -0.87 21.16 -16.01
CA SER A 129 -1.12 20.74 -14.61
C SER A 129 -2.02 19.51 -14.51
N TYR A 130 -3.10 19.46 -15.28
CA TYR A 130 -4.00 18.30 -15.28
C TYR A 130 -3.47 17.11 -16.07
N GLY A 131 -2.63 17.32 -17.10
CA GLY A 131 -1.92 16.25 -17.78
C GLY A 131 -0.93 15.53 -16.84
N ILE A 132 -0.23 16.27 -15.98
CA ILE A 132 0.66 15.73 -14.94
C ILE A 132 -0.15 15.05 -13.84
N ALA A 133 -1.24 15.66 -13.38
CA ALA A 133 -2.12 15.07 -12.37
C ALA A 133 -2.74 13.75 -12.84
N LEU A 134 -3.10 13.64 -14.12
CA LEU A 134 -3.56 12.39 -14.74
C LEU A 134 -2.44 11.33 -14.79
N GLN A 135 -1.19 11.71 -15.09
CA GLN A 135 -0.05 10.78 -15.04
C GLN A 135 0.16 10.26 -13.62
N TRP A 136 0.08 11.14 -12.62
CA TRP A 136 0.16 10.77 -11.20
C TRP A 136 -0.96 9.77 -10.83
N LEU A 137 -2.21 10.09 -11.16
CA LEU A 137 -3.36 9.23 -10.86
C LEU A 137 -3.27 7.87 -11.57
N ALA A 138 -2.72 7.84 -12.81
CA ALA A 138 -2.49 6.59 -13.52
C ALA A 138 -1.53 5.66 -12.76
N GLU A 139 -0.45 6.19 -12.20
CA GLU A 139 0.50 5.38 -11.41
C GLU A 139 -0.12 4.90 -10.09
N VAL A 140 -0.93 5.73 -9.43
CA VAL A 140 -1.70 5.31 -8.24
C VAL A 140 -2.67 4.18 -8.60
N ALA A 141 -3.46 4.34 -9.66
CA ALA A 141 -4.43 3.32 -10.09
C ALA A 141 -3.76 2.00 -10.50
N ARG A 142 -2.61 2.07 -11.17
CA ARG A 142 -1.81 0.89 -11.55
C ARG A 142 -1.33 0.14 -10.31
N TYR A 143 -0.70 0.86 -9.37
CA TYR A 143 -0.24 0.26 -8.12
C TYR A 143 -1.37 -0.42 -7.35
N THR A 144 -2.49 0.27 -7.16
CA THR A 144 -3.64 -0.28 -6.41
C THR A 144 -4.23 -1.51 -7.09
N ALA A 145 -4.31 -1.51 -8.43
CA ALA A 145 -4.74 -2.67 -9.22
C ALA A 145 -3.73 -3.83 -9.23
N GLY A 146 -2.54 -3.66 -8.65
CA GLY A 146 -1.51 -4.68 -8.59
C GLY A 146 -0.60 -4.73 -9.83
N ASP A 147 -0.67 -3.74 -10.74
CA ASP A 147 0.33 -3.61 -11.80
C ASP A 147 1.59 -2.93 -11.25
N LEU A 148 2.49 -3.75 -10.77
CA LEU A 148 3.78 -3.31 -10.22
C LEU A 148 4.88 -3.21 -11.29
N SER A 149 4.58 -3.37 -12.58
CA SER A 149 5.59 -3.38 -13.64
C SER A 149 6.33 -2.05 -13.74
N ALA A 150 7.65 -2.14 -13.96
CA ALA A 150 8.46 -0.96 -14.20
C ALA A 150 8.25 -0.49 -15.63
N THR A 151 7.64 0.68 -15.80
CA THR A 151 7.50 1.33 -17.11
C THR A 151 8.42 2.53 -17.20
N PRO A 152 8.99 2.87 -18.38
CA PRO A 152 9.79 4.08 -18.53
C PRO A 152 8.96 5.33 -18.21
N LEU A 153 9.57 6.31 -17.53
CA LEU A 153 8.94 7.64 -17.41
C LEU A 153 8.86 8.28 -18.80
N ARG A 154 7.81 9.06 -19.03
CA ARG A 154 7.76 9.94 -20.20
C ARG A 154 8.89 10.95 -20.12
N THR A 155 9.52 11.26 -21.25
CA THR A 155 10.56 12.29 -21.30
C THR A 155 9.88 13.66 -21.24
N ALA A 156 10.19 14.44 -20.20
CA ALA A 156 9.71 15.80 -20.08
C ALA A 156 10.41 16.71 -21.10
N PRO A 157 9.72 17.73 -21.64
CA PRO A 157 10.39 18.81 -22.36
C PRO A 157 11.40 19.54 -21.47
N GLN A 158 12.40 20.13 -22.08
CA GLN A 158 13.41 20.91 -21.36
C GLN A 158 12.76 22.01 -20.51
N GLY A 159 13.13 22.08 -19.23
CA GLY A 159 12.59 23.02 -18.24
C GLY A 159 11.31 22.57 -17.52
N LEU A 160 10.81 21.37 -17.82
CA LEU A 160 9.65 20.75 -17.13
C LEU A 160 10.02 19.44 -16.39
N GLU A 161 11.30 19.19 -16.20
CA GLU A 161 11.80 17.96 -15.54
C GLU A 161 11.23 17.81 -14.13
N THR A 162 11.08 18.93 -13.40
CA THR A 162 10.52 18.98 -12.05
C THR A 162 9.05 18.55 -11.97
N ALA A 163 8.31 18.69 -13.07
CA ALA A 163 6.91 18.28 -13.13
C ALA A 163 6.72 16.75 -12.98
N LEU A 164 7.77 15.98 -13.24
CA LEU A 164 7.76 14.52 -13.09
C LEU A 164 8.13 14.03 -11.69
N GLU A 165 8.57 14.90 -10.78
CA GLU A 165 9.03 14.45 -9.46
C GLU A 165 7.89 13.86 -8.62
N ALA A 166 6.68 14.45 -8.69
CA ALA A 166 5.50 13.87 -8.05
C ALA A 166 5.11 12.50 -8.64
N VAL A 167 5.23 12.34 -9.96
CA VAL A 167 5.02 11.05 -10.65
C VAL A 167 6.11 10.05 -10.25
N SER A 168 7.36 10.51 -10.16
CA SER A 168 8.50 9.69 -9.71
C SER A 168 8.32 9.23 -8.27
N ALA A 169 7.81 10.10 -7.39
CA ALA A 169 7.54 9.78 -6.00
C ALA A 169 6.48 8.67 -5.84
N VAL A 170 5.35 8.76 -6.57
CA VAL A 170 4.30 7.74 -6.47
C VAL A 170 4.74 6.38 -7.03
N ARG A 171 5.63 6.38 -8.03
CA ARG A 171 6.20 5.14 -8.58
C ARG A 171 7.06 4.36 -7.59
N LEU A 172 7.53 5.01 -6.52
CA LEU A 172 8.23 4.33 -5.45
C LEU A 172 7.35 3.31 -4.72
N TYR A 173 6.01 3.43 -4.76
CA TYR A 173 5.11 2.41 -4.20
C TYR A 173 5.31 1.05 -4.87
N ALA A 174 5.21 1.04 -6.21
CA ALA A 174 5.43 -0.19 -6.97
C ALA A 174 6.88 -0.69 -6.84
N ALA A 175 7.87 0.21 -6.76
CA ALA A 175 9.26 -0.15 -6.54
C ALA A 175 9.50 -0.80 -5.16
N ALA A 176 8.88 -0.27 -4.10
CA ALA A 176 8.93 -0.86 -2.76
C ALA A 176 8.27 -2.24 -2.72
N ALA A 177 7.09 -2.38 -3.36
CA ALA A 177 6.38 -3.64 -3.46
C ALA A 177 7.16 -4.71 -4.25
N ARG A 178 7.92 -4.31 -5.28
CA ARG A 178 8.85 -5.20 -6.00
C ARG A 178 10.11 -5.54 -5.21
N GLY A 179 10.45 -4.75 -4.18
CA GLY A 179 11.69 -4.88 -3.42
C GLY A 179 12.91 -4.36 -4.21
N ASP A 180 12.77 -3.23 -4.92
CA ASP A 180 13.87 -2.59 -5.61
C ASP A 180 14.82 -1.96 -4.56
N ALA A 181 16.13 -2.14 -4.75
CA ALA A 181 17.12 -1.83 -3.70
C ALA A 181 17.34 -0.32 -3.48
N ASP A 182 17.04 0.51 -4.47
CA ASP A 182 17.30 1.96 -4.48
C ASP A 182 16.15 2.83 -3.94
N VAL A 183 15.03 2.21 -3.51
CA VAL A 183 13.81 2.94 -3.06
C VAL A 183 14.11 3.90 -1.92
N VAL A 184 14.87 3.45 -0.92
CA VAL A 184 15.18 4.25 0.26
C VAL A 184 16.03 5.46 -0.11
N GLU A 185 17.07 5.27 -0.94
CA GLU A 185 17.95 6.34 -1.39
C GLU A 185 17.18 7.38 -2.22
N ARG A 186 16.42 6.93 -3.22
CA ARG A 186 15.62 7.80 -4.09
C ARG A 186 14.54 8.56 -3.31
N GLY A 187 13.85 7.87 -2.38
CA GLY A 187 12.83 8.50 -1.56
C GLY A 187 13.41 9.58 -0.64
N ILE A 188 14.59 9.35 -0.04
CA ILE A 188 15.29 10.35 0.77
C ILE A 188 15.71 11.55 -0.07
N ALA A 189 16.24 11.34 -1.28
CA ALA A 189 16.64 12.41 -2.20
C ALA A 189 15.43 13.30 -2.56
N LEU A 190 14.32 12.69 -3.00
CA LEU A 190 13.08 13.41 -3.33
C LEU A 190 12.56 14.24 -2.15
N MET A 191 12.46 13.65 -0.96
CA MET A 191 12.01 14.37 0.23
C MET A 191 12.99 15.49 0.66
N GLY A 192 14.28 15.35 0.36
CA GLY A 192 15.30 16.37 0.64
C GLY A 192 15.16 17.59 -0.24
N GLU A 193 14.90 17.40 -1.53
CA GLU A 193 14.75 18.47 -2.53
C GLU A 193 13.37 19.14 -2.44
N TRP A 194 12.30 18.35 -2.23
CA TRP A 194 10.92 18.80 -2.29
C TRP A 194 10.23 18.81 -0.90
N ARG A 195 10.94 19.29 0.12
CA ARG A 195 10.46 19.29 1.51
C ARG A 195 9.14 20.03 1.76
N ARG A 196 8.68 20.85 0.82
CA ARG A 196 7.45 21.63 0.90
C ARG A 196 6.35 21.15 -0.02
N ASP A 197 6.62 20.16 -0.87
CA ASP A 197 5.60 19.54 -1.72
C ASP A 197 4.95 18.39 -0.96
N PRO A 198 3.66 18.52 -0.59
CA PRO A 198 3.00 17.51 0.24
C PRO A 198 2.75 16.20 -0.53
N LEU A 199 2.57 16.22 -1.86
CA LEU A 199 2.37 15.01 -2.65
C LEU A 199 3.64 14.18 -2.70
N ILE A 200 4.79 14.82 -2.90
CA ILE A 200 6.10 14.15 -2.91
C ILE A 200 6.42 13.62 -1.52
N LEU A 201 6.23 14.43 -0.46
CA LEU A 201 6.43 14.00 0.92
C LEU A 201 5.56 12.80 1.27
N HIS A 202 4.28 12.83 0.90
CA HIS A 202 3.35 11.74 1.12
C HIS A 202 3.82 10.47 0.41
N ALA A 203 4.01 10.54 -0.91
CA ALA A 203 4.33 9.38 -1.72
C ALA A 203 5.72 8.79 -1.40
N ALA A 204 6.77 9.61 -1.49
CA ALA A 204 8.13 9.15 -1.24
C ALA A 204 8.34 8.75 0.23
N GLY A 205 7.68 9.45 1.16
CA GLY A 205 7.74 9.16 2.58
C GLY A 205 7.20 7.78 2.92
N GLY A 206 5.98 7.47 2.47
CA GLY A 206 5.36 6.17 2.72
C GLY A 206 6.10 5.02 2.06
N ALA A 207 6.49 5.16 0.79
CA ALA A 207 7.26 4.15 0.08
C ALA A 207 8.62 3.87 0.76
N THR A 208 9.28 4.92 1.30
CA THR A 208 10.53 4.78 2.05
C THR A 208 10.32 4.02 3.35
N VAL A 209 9.25 4.33 4.11
CA VAL A 209 8.91 3.63 5.35
C VAL A 209 8.63 2.16 5.08
N ASP A 210 7.88 1.86 4.02
CA ASP A 210 7.55 0.49 3.64
C ASP A 210 8.81 -0.31 3.22
N ALA A 211 9.67 0.28 2.39
CA ALA A 211 10.94 -0.35 1.98
C ALA A 211 11.90 -0.59 3.16
N LEU A 212 11.98 0.34 4.11
CA LEU A 212 12.75 0.15 5.35
C LEU A 212 12.19 -0.99 6.20
N THR A 213 10.86 -1.11 6.28
CA THR A 213 10.17 -2.18 7.02
C THR A 213 10.46 -3.54 6.40
N TRP A 214 10.34 -3.68 5.07
CA TRP A 214 10.70 -4.90 4.35
C TRP A 214 12.19 -5.26 4.51
N GLY A 215 13.06 -4.25 4.66
CA GLY A 215 14.49 -4.43 4.92
C GLY A 215 14.85 -4.73 6.39
N GLY A 216 13.88 -4.86 7.30
CA GLY A 216 14.12 -5.08 8.73
C GLY A 216 14.71 -3.88 9.48
N ARG A 217 14.72 -2.68 8.87
CA ARG A 217 15.25 -1.44 9.45
C ARG A 217 14.15 -0.69 10.21
N TYR A 218 13.54 -1.36 11.18
CA TYR A 218 12.31 -0.92 11.85
C TYR A 218 12.45 0.43 12.55
N ASP A 219 13.56 0.68 13.28
CA ASP A 219 13.77 1.94 13.99
C ASP A 219 13.85 3.13 13.03
N GLU A 220 14.50 2.95 11.89
CA GLU A 220 14.57 3.97 10.86
C GLU A 220 13.22 4.19 10.18
N ALA A 221 12.45 3.13 9.94
CA ALA A 221 11.11 3.20 9.39
C ALA A 221 10.19 4.04 10.29
N VAL A 222 10.15 3.72 11.59
CA VAL A 222 9.32 4.45 12.58
C VAL A 222 9.75 5.91 12.70
N ALA A 223 11.06 6.18 12.83
CA ALA A 223 11.57 7.54 12.94
C ALA A 223 11.30 8.36 11.66
N ARG A 224 11.36 7.73 10.49
CA ARG A 224 11.01 8.36 9.21
C ARG A 224 9.51 8.64 9.12
N GLY A 225 8.67 7.67 9.43
CA GLY A 225 7.22 7.80 9.43
C GLY A 225 6.73 8.91 10.33
N ALA A 226 7.26 9.02 11.55
CA ALA A 226 6.94 10.10 12.48
C ALA A 226 7.28 11.48 11.89
N ARG A 227 8.49 11.64 11.32
CA ARG A 227 8.90 12.91 10.70
C ARG A 227 8.04 13.28 9.49
N VAL A 228 7.74 12.32 8.62
CA VAL A 228 6.88 12.57 7.44
C VAL A 228 5.48 13.00 7.89
N LEU A 229 4.90 12.34 8.88
CA LEU A 229 3.61 12.73 9.45
C LEU A 229 3.62 14.15 10.02
N ASP A 230 4.68 14.54 10.74
CA ASP A 230 4.81 15.88 11.31
C ASP A 230 5.00 16.94 10.22
N ASP A 231 5.80 16.65 9.20
CA ASP A 231 6.00 17.56 8.07
C ASP A 231 4.70 17.76 7.27
N LEU A 232 3.96 16.69 6.98
CA LEU A 232 2.67 16.75 6.28
C LEU A 232 1.61 17.47 7.11
N SER A 233 1.59 17.29 8.44
CA SER A 233 0.65 18.02 9.31
C SER A 233 0.87 19.53 9.31
N ARG A 234 2.13 19.96 9.20
CA ARG A 234 2.47 21.39 9.11
C ARG A 234 2.22 21.98 7.73
N THR A 235 2.35 21.17 6.68
CA THR A 235 2.29 21.64 5.29
C THR A 235 0.87 21.57 4.74
N TRP A 236 0.11 20.57 5.13
CA TRP A 236 -1.24 20.31 4.63
C TRP A 236 -2.31 20.58 5.69
N SER A 237 -2.46 19.65 6.62
CA SER A 237 -3.44 19.68 7.69
C SER A 237 -3.06 18.69 8.78
N GLU A 238 -3.38 19.01 10.05
CA GLU A 238 -3.16 18.11 11.18
C GLU A 238 -3.87 16.75 10.98
N ASN A 239 -5.05 16.77 10.40
CA ASN A 239 -5.90 15.59 10.18
C ASN A 239 -6.09 15.27 8.69
N PHE A 240 -5.03 15.38 7.85
CA PHE A 240 -5.13 14.95 6.46
C PHE A 240 -5.31 13.42 6.37
N LEU A 241 -6.27 12.97 5.54
CA LEU A 241 -6.70 11.56 5.52
C LEU A 241 -5.59 10.56 5.18
N GLY A 242 -4.64 10.94 4.32
CA GLY A 242 -3.45 10.12 4.05
C GLY A 242 -2.58 9.84 5.28
N GLY A 243 -2.77 10.58 6.38
CA GLY A 243 -2.13 10.31 7.67
C GLY A 243 -2.48 8.93 8.24
N ILE A 244 -3.68 8.41 7.96
CA ILE A 244 -4.10 7.06 8.38
C ILE A 244 -3.17 6.01 7.78
N TRP A 245 -2.87 6.10 6.49
CA TRP A 245 -1.93 5.22 5.81
C TRP A 245 -0.54 5.25 6.43
N HIS A 246 0.02 6.45 6.68
CA HIS A 246 1.33 6.58 7.34
C HIS A 246 1.34 5.98 8.74
N CYS A 247 0.26 6.15 9.52
CA CYS A 247 0.12 5.52 10.82
C CYS A 247 0.12 3.99 10.70
N ALA A 248 -0.60 3.43 9.73
CA ALA A 248 -0.63 1.99 9.48
C ALA A 248 0.75 1.43 9.11
N LEU A 249 1.53 2.14 8.28
CA LEU A 249 2.90 1.76 7.94
C LEU A 249 3.85 1.80 9.16
N ALA A 250 3.75 2.83 9.99
CA ALA A 250 4.54 2.93 11.22
C ALA A 250 4.18 1.82 12.22
N LEU A 251 2.88 1.51 12.36
CA LEU A 251 2.39 0.39 13.18
C LEU A 251 2.87 -0.96 12.66
N THR A 252 2.93 -1.15 11.34
CA THR A 252 3.49 -2.36 10.74
C THR A 252 4.96 -2.55 11.16
N ALA A 253 5.78 -1.49 11.06
CA ALA A 253 7.19 -1.53 11.46
C ALA A 253 7.36 -1.80 12.97
N LEU A 254 6.54 -1.16 13.83
CA LEU A 254 6.54 -1.38 15.27
C LEU A 254 6.13 -2.80 15.65
N ALA A 255 5.11 -3.34 14.98
CA ALA A 255 4.62 -4.69 15.24
C ALA A 255 5.63 -5.76 14.81
N ASP A 256 6.30 -5.58 13.66
CA ASP A 256 7.37 -6.46 13.20
C ASP A 256 8.59 -6.41 14.17
N ALA A 257 8.96 -5.21 14.63
CA ALA A 257 10.02 -5.04 15.65
C ALA A 257 9.67 -5.70 16.98
N ALA A 258 8.42 -5.54 17.44
CA ALA A 258 7.95 -6.14 18.69
C ALA A 258 7.88 -7.68 18.61
N GLU A 259 7.50 -8.22 17.46
CA GLU A 259 7.54 -9.67 17.20
C GLU A 259 8.98 -10.19 17.27
N ASP A 260 9.92 -9.52 16.61
CA ASP A 260 11.36 -9.86 16.70
C ASP A 260 11.88 -9.78 18.15
N GLU A 261 11.52 -8.75 18.90
CA GLU A 261 11.91 -8.59 20.30
C GLU A 261 11.36 -9.75 21.16
N ARG A 262 10.08 -10.12 21.02
CA ARG A 262 9.49 -11.27 21.74
C ARG A 262 10.19 -12.58 21.41
N LEU A 263 10.50 -12.82 20.12
CA LEU A 263 11.22 -14.03 19.69
C LEU A 263 12.61 -14.14 20.34
N HIS A 264 13.24 -13.00 20.65
CA HIS A 264 14.54 -12.94 21.31
C HIS A 264 14.46 -12.74 22.86
N GLY A 265 13.25 -12.84 23.43
CA GLY A 265 13.03 -12.68 24.88
C GLY A 265 13.22 -11.22 25.39
N ARG A 266 13.12 -10.24 24.51
CA ARG A 266 13.19 -8.81 24.85
C ARG A 266 11.78 -8.25 25.10
N ASP A 267 11.70 -7.22 25.96
CA ASP A 267 10.43 -6.54 26.28
C ASP A 267 10.07 -5.51 25.20
N PRO A 268 8.92 -5.62 24.51
CA PRO A 268 8.48 -4.68 23.49
C PRO A 268 7.72 -3.46 24.05
N ALA A 269 7.68 -3.22 25.35
CA ALA A 269 6.87 -2.16 25.99
C ALA A 269 7.09 -0.77 25.37
N ALA A 270 8.34 -0.43 25.01
CA ALA A 270 8.64 0.84 24.36
C ALA A 270 7.99 0.94 22.95
N ARG A 271 7.92 -0.18 22.21
CA ARG A 271 7.25 -0.24 20.91
C ARG A 271 5.74 -0.05 21.04
N VAL A 272 5.16 -0.70 22.05
CA VAL A 272 3.73 -0.58 22.38
C VAL A 272 3.37 0.87 22.67
N GLY A 273 4.11 1.53 23.58
CA GLY A 273 3.86 2.94 23.91
C GLY A 273 3.95 3.89 22.71
N ALA A 274 4.88 3.63 21.77
CA ALA A 274 4.94 4.39 20.51
C ALA A 274 3.73 4.10 19.61
N GLY A 275 3.30 2.84 19.53
CA GLY A 275 2.16 2.42 18.71
C GLY A 275 0.83 3.00 19.15
N ASP A 276 0.61 3.16 20.47
CA ASP A 276 -0.59 3.80 21.02
C ASP A 276 -0.77 5.22 20.47
N GLY A 277 0.33 5.96 20.26
CA GLY A 277 0.31 7.28 19.64
C GLY A 277 -0.16 7.25 18.19
N PHE A 278 0.34 6.30 17.39
CA PHE A 278 -0.02 6.19 15.97
C PHE A 278 -1.47 5.73 15.78
N VAL A 279 -1.95 4.72 16.52
CA VAL A 279 -3.34 4.27 16.39
C VAL A 279 -4.33 5.34 16.86
N LYS A 280 -4.02 6.06 17.93
CA LYS A 280 -4.83 7.21 18.36
C LYS A 280 -4.91 8.27 17.27
N ARG A 281 -3.78 8.61 16.66
CA ARG A 281 -3.73 9.58 15.56
C ARG A 281 -4.55 9.11 14.35
N ALA A 282 -4.44 7.83 13.96
CA ALA A 282 -5.25 7.27 12.87
C ALA A 282 -6.76 7.40 13.15
N ARG A 283 -7.20 7.07 14.36
CA ARG A 283 -8.61 7.22 14.79
C ARG A 283 -9.08 8.68 14.76
N THR A 284 -8.31 9.57 15.36
CA THR A 284 -8.62 11.01 15.35
C THR A 284 -8.70 11.55 13.92
N THR A 285 -7.77 11.15 13.05
CA THR A 285 -7.80 11.54 11.64
C THR A 285 -9.03 10.99 10.92
N ALA A 286 -9.45 9.75 11.20
CA ALA A 286 -10.66 9.17 10.62
C ALA A 286 -11.95 9.88 11.06
N GLU A 287 -11.98 10.38 12.29
CA GLU A 287 -13.12 11.10 12.86
C GLU A 287 -13.21 12.57 12.41
N GLN A 288 -12.07 13.24 12.29
CA GLN A 288 -11.96 14.68 12.09
C GLN A 288 -11.50 15.08 10.68
N GLY A 289 -10.66 14.24 10.05
CA GLY A 289 -10.13 14.47 8.72
C GLY A 289 -11.18 14.17 7.66
N ARG A 290 -12.08 15.11 7.44
CA ARG A 290 -13.14 14.95 6.44
C ARG A 290 -12.70 15.52 5.11
N PRO A 291 -12.76 14.74 4.02
CA PRO A 291 -12.72 15.36 2.71
C PRO A 291 -14.00 16.15 2.56
N ARG A 292 -13.94 17.48 2.82
CA ARG A 292 -15.02 18.43 2.55
C ARG A 292 -16.42 17.96 3.02
N GLY A 293 -16.50 17.41 4.24
CA GLY A 293 -17.77 17.00 4.87
C GLY A 293 -18.27 15.59 4.54
N GLY A 294 -17.58 14.83 3.71
CA GLY A 294 -17.93 13.44 3.38
C GLY A 294 -17.53 12.44 4.46
N ALA A 295 -18.08 11.23 4.39
CA ALA A 295 -17.63 10.10 5.19
C ALA A 295 -16.27 9.59 4.69
N LEU A 296 -15.53 8.89 5.58
CA LEU A 296 -14.29 8.24 5.20
C LEU A 296 -14.53 7.25 4.05
N GLY A 297 -13.81 7.43 2.94
CA GLY A 297 -13.93 6.58 1.75
C GLY A 297 -13.43 5.15 1.97
N PRO A 298 -13.65 4.24 1.00
CA PRO A 298 -13.22 2.84 1.10
C PRO A 298 -11.74 2.69 1.42
N GLU A 299 -10.85 3.43 0.76
CA GLU A 299 -9.41 3.41 1.01
C GLU A 299 -9.08 3.79 2.46
N GLY A 300 -9.66 4.89 2.95
CA GLY A 300 -9.41 5.35 4.31
C GLY A 300 -9.90 4.36 5.37
N ARG A 301 -11.06 3.68 5.14
CA ARG A 301 -11.55 2.61 6.03
C ARG A 301 -10.62 1.41 6.03
N ALA A 302 -10.14 1.00 4.86
CA ALA A 302 -9.21 -0.12 4.73
C ALA A 302 -7.90 0.14 5.48
N TRP A 303 -7.34 1.35 5.35
CA TRP A 303 -6.13 1.73 6.07
C TRP A 303 -6.34 1.89 7.57
N LEU A 304 -7.52 2.35 8.01
CA LEU A 304 -7.86 2.40 9.44
C LEU A 304 -7.99 0.98 10.02
N ALA A 305 -8.70 0.09 9.35
CA ALA A 305 -8.80 -1.32 9.75
C ALA A 305 -7.40 -1.98 9.83
N ARG A 306 -6.51 -1.66 8.85
CA ARG A 306 -5.13 -2.12 8.88
C ARG A 306 -4.36 -1.59 10.08
N ALA A 307 -4.49 -0.30 10.41
CA ALA A 307 -3.84 0.30 11.57
C ALA A 307 -4.30 -0.37 12.88
N GLU A 308 -5.59 -0.69 13.01
CA GLU A 308 -6.14 -1.41 14.17
C GLU A 308 -5.61 -2.84 14.28
N ALA A 309 -5.57 -3.59 13.17
CA ALA A 309 -5.04 -4.95 13.13
C ALA A 309 -3.54 -4.99 13.47
N GLU A 310 -2.74 -4.06 12.92
CA GLU A 310 -1.32 -3.96 13.24
C GLU A 310 -1.08 -3.54 14.69
N HIS A 311 -1.92 -2.67 15.26
CA HIS A 311 -1.84 -2.32 16.67
C HIS A 311 -2.20 -3.51 17.58
N ALA A 312 -3.24 -4.29 17.26
CA ALA A 312 -3.56 -5.52 17.98
C ALA A 312 -2.40 -6.53 17.94
N ARG A 313 -1.76 -6.71 16.77
CA ARG A 313 -0.58 -7.53 16.59
C ARG A 313 0.61 -7.02 17.41
N LEU A 314 0.82 -5.70 17.45
CA LEU A 314 1.83 -5.04 18.29
C LEU A 314 1.63 -5.36 19.77
N LEU A 315 0.39 -5.41 20.24
CA LEU A 315 0.05 -5.82 21.62
C LEU A 315 0.23 -7.32 21.88
N GLY A 316 0.46 -8.14 20.84
CA GLY A 316 0.53 -9.60 20.94
C GLY A 316 -0.84 -10.29 20.83
N HIS A 317 -1.87 -9.55 20.43
CA HIS A 317 -3.23 -10.06 20.21
C HIS A 317 -3.51 -10.13 18.70
N ASP A 318 -2.84 -11.05 17.99
CA ASP A 318 -2.96 -11.21 16.54
C ASP A 318 -4.26 -11.96 16.20
N ASP A 319 -5.39 -11.23 16.11
CA ASP A 319 -6.72 -11.78 15.89
C ASP A 319 -7.01 -11.98 14.40
N PRO A 320 -7.28 -13.24 13.94
CA PRO A 320 -7.63 -13.51 12.55
C PRO A 320 -8.84 -12.71 12.04
N ALA A 321 -9.83 -12.42 12.88
CA ALA A 321 -11.03 -11.69 12.47
C ALA A 321 -10.74 -10.23 12.08
N LEU A 322 -9.76 -9.60 12.73
CA LEU A 322 -9.32 -8.26 12.32
C LEU A 322 -8.70 -8.28 10.92
N TRP A 323 -7.88 -9.28 10.62
CA TRP A 323 -7.25 -9.40 9.30
C TRP A 323 -8.24 -9.78 8.20
N GLU A 324 -9.26 -10.59 8.50
CA GLU A 324 -10.37 -10.86 7.60
C GLU A 324 -11.07 -9.56 7.19
N ALA A 325 -11.44 -8.73 8.16
CA ALA A 325 -12.04 -7.42 7.91
C ALA A 325 -11.14 -6.50 7.08
N VAL A 326 -9.81 -6.49 7.33
CA VAL A 326 -8.85 -5.73 6.51
C VAL A 326 -8.84 -6.21 5.06
N VAL A 327 -8.84 -7.53 4.84
CA VAL A 327 -8.89 -8.10 3.48
C VAL A 327 -10.18 -7.70 2.77
N ASP A 328 -11.31 -7.73 3.46
CA ASP A 328 -12.61 -7.36 2.90
C ASP A 328 -12.65 -5.89 2.48
N GLU A 329 -12.15 -4.98 3.33
CA GLU A 329 -12.07 -3.55 2.99
C GLU A 329 -11.15 -3.27 1.79
N PHE A 330 -10.01 -3.98 1.65
CA PHE A 330 -9.12 -3.82 0.48
C PHE A 330 -9.61 -4.57 -0.78
N SER A 331 -10.60 -5.45 -0.68
CA SER A 331 -11.07 -6.27 -1.82
C SER A 331 -11.67 -5.44 -2.96
N GLY A 332 -12.06 -4.20 -2.70
CA GLY A 332 -12.62 -3.23 -3.65
C GLY A 332 -11.64 -2.68 -4.70
N GLY A 333 -10.54 -3.37 -5.01
CA GLY A 333 -9.60 -2.97 -6.08
C GLY A 333 -8.16 -2.71 -5.61
N PHE A 334 -7.88 -2.82 -4.31
CA PHE A 334 -6.54 -2.62 -3.74
C PHE A 334 -5.78 -3.95 -3.66
N ARG A 335 -5.47 -4.51 -4.82
CA ARG A 335 -5.02 -5.90 -4.98
C ARG A 335 -3.75 -6.24 -4.19
N TYR A 336 -2.74 -5.35 -4.24
CA TYR A 336 -1.49 -5.57 -3.50
C TYR A 336 -1.71 -5.58 -1.99
N GLU A 337 -2.47 -4.62 -1.46
CA GLU A 337 -2.71 -4.52 -0.01
C GLU A 337 -3.65 -5.64 0.49
N ALA A 338 -4.59 -6.09 -0.33
CA ALA A 338 -5.39 -7.28 -0.03
C ALA A 338 -4.51 -8.54 0.08
N ALA A 339 -3.60 -8.76 -0.86
CA ALA A 339 -2.67 -9.89 -0.84
C ALA A 339 -1.74 -9.84 0.39
N ARG A 340 -1.23 -8.64 0.71
CA ARG A 340 -0.40 -8.40 1.90
C ARG A 340 -1.17 -8.66 3.20
N SER A 341 -2.45 -8.28 3.26
CA SER A 341 -3.32 -8.52 4.42
C SER A 341 -3.66 -10.00 4.56
N ARG A 342 -3.86 -10.74 3.45
CA ARG A 342 -4.02 -12.20 3.47
C ARG A 342 -2.81 -12.92 4.07
N TRP A 343 -1.60 -12.46 3.77
CA TRP A 343 -0.40 -13.01 4.41
C TRP A 343 -0.43 -12.84 5.93
N ARG A 344 -0.81 -11.66 6.44
CA ARG A 344 -0.97 -11.42 7.88
C ARG A 344 -2.11 -12.26 8.47
N TRP A 345 -3.24 -12.35 7.76
CA TRP A 345 -4.34 -13.23 8.15
C TRP A 345 -3.89 -14.69 8.27
N ALA A 346 -3.15 -15.19 7.30
CA ALA A 346 -2.58 -16.54 7.38
C ALA A 346 -1.67 -16.71 8.60
N ALA A 347 -0.87 -15.69 8.96
CA ALA A 347 -0.02 -15.75 10.15
C ALA A 347 -0.84 -15.79 11.43
N ALA A 348 -1.88 -14.96 11.55
CA ALA A 348 -2.79 -14.96 12.69
C ALA A 348 -3.55 -16.31 12.83
N LEU A 349 -4.01 -16.90 11.71
CA LEU A 349 -4.64 -18.22 11.69
C LEU A 349 -3.68 -19.32 12.15
N VAL A 350 -2.38 -19.24 11.81
CA VAL A 350 -1.36 -20.16 12.36
C VAL A 350 -1.31 -20.02 13.88
N GLY A 351 -1.29 -18.79 14.40
CA GLY A 351 -1.28 -18.53 15.84
C GLY A 351 -2.54 -19.05 16.55
N ALA A 352 -3.70 -18.97 15.90
CA ALA A 352 -4.99 -19.48 16.38
C ALA A 352 -5.13 -21.03 16.23
N GLY A 353 -4.19 -21.72 15.55
CA GLY A 353 -4.25 -23.16 15.33
C GLY A 353 -5.07 -23.59 14.12
N ASP A 354 -5.66 -22.67 13.36
CA ASP A 354 -6.37 -22.99 12.11
C ASP A 354 -5.41 -23.14 10.95
N ARG A 355 -4.86 -24.32 10.79
CA ARG A 355 -3.91 -24.65 9.74
C ARG A 355 -4.54 -24.72 8.35
N ALA A 356 -5.83 -25.06 8.27
CA ALA A 356 -6.53 -25.17 6.99
C ALA A 356 -6.79 -23.78 6.40
N GLY A 357 -7.34 -22.87 7.18
CA GLY A 357 -7.52 -21.47 6.82
C GLY A 357 -6.18 -20.77 6.52
N ALA A 358 -5.16 -21.01 7.36
CA ALA A 358 -3.82 -20.47 7.15
C ALA A 358 -3.22 -20.90 5.80
N ARG A 359 -3.36 -22.18 5.44
CA ARG A 359 -2.90 -22.70 4.14
C ARG A 359 -3.64 -22.05 2.97
N GLU A 360 -4.94 -21.91 3.08
CA GLU A 360 -5.77 -21.27 2.04
C GLU A 360 -5.34 -19.83 1.82
N GLN A 361 -5.32 -19.01 2.88
CA GLN A 361 -4.98 -17.59 2.76
C GLN A 361 -3.52 -17.38 2.32
N ALA A 362 -2.57 -18.15 2.85
CA ALA A 362 -1.18 -18.09 2.41
C ALA A 362 -1.02 -18.49 0.93
N GLY A 363 -1.75 -19.52 0.47
CA GLY A 363 -1.73 -19.95 -0.92
C GLY A 363 -2.24 -18.87 -1.88
N ARG A 364 -3.33 -18.21 -1.53
CA ARG A 364 -3.87 -17.08 -2.30
C ARG A 364 -2.91 -15.88 -2.31
N ALA A 365 -2.37 -15.51 -1.14
CA ALA A 365 -1.41 -14.42 -1.03
C ALA A 365 -0.13 -14.68 -1.84
N LEU A 366 0.37 -15.92 -1.87
CA LEU A 366 1.54 -16.29 -2.66
C LEU A 366 1.28 -16.18 -4.16
N ALA A 367 0.15 -16.72 -4.64
CA ALA A 367 -0.21 -16.67 -6.05
C ALA A 367 -0.37 -15.23 -6.53
N GLU A 368 -1.07 -14.38 -5.77
CA GLU A 368 -1.26 -12.97 -6.07
C GLU A 368 0.10 -12.21 -6.05
N ALA A 369 0.96 -12.46 -5.07
CA ALA A 369 2.27 -11.83 -4.96
C ALA A 369 3.20 -12.21 -6.14
N GLU A 370 3.18 -13.47 -6.57
CA GLU A 370 3.96 -13.96 -7.71
C GLU A 370 3.45 -13.36 -9.03
N GLU A 371 2.14 -13.31 -9.23
CA GLU A 371 1.53 -12.71 -10.42
C GLU A 371 1.88 -11.22 -10.55
N MET A 372 1.83 -10.47 -9.43
CA MET A 372 2.18 -9.04 -9.40
C MET A 372 3.69 -8.78 -9.44
N GLY A 373 4.54 -9.79 -9.22
CA GLY A 373 5.99 -9.61 -9.06
C GLY A 373 6.40 -8.97 -7.73
N ALA A 374 5.57 -9.08 -6.70
CA ALA A 374 5.80 -8.57 -5.35
C ALA A 374 6.76 -9.49 -4.56
N ARG A 375 8.04 -9.40 -4.87
CA ARG A 375 9.07 -10.31 -4.32
C ARG A 375 9.14 -10.34 -2.80
N PRO A 376 9.16 -9.20 -2.07
CA PRO A 376 9.22 -9.22 -0.61
C PRO A 376 8.03 -9.94 0.01
N LEU A 377 6.81 -9.72 -0.52
CA LEU A 377 5.61 -10.39 -0.06
C LEU A 377 5.66 -11.90 -0.33
N ALA A 378 6.04 -12.31 -1.54
CA ALA A 378 6.17 -13.72 -1.88
C ALA A 378 7.18 -14.44 -0.97
N GLU A 379 8.33 -13.82 -0.67
CA GLU A 379 9.31 -14.36 0.26
C GLU A 379 8.80 -14.42 1.71
N ALA A 380 8.04 -13.43 2.16
CA ALA A 380 7.43 -13.43 3.48
C ALA A 380 6.40 -14.56 3.64
N VAL A 381 5.55 -14.79 2.62
CA VAL A 381 4.59 -15.89 2.60
C VAL A 381 5.32 -17.25 2.58
N ARG A 382 6.35 -17.40 1.74
CA ARG A 382 7.17 -18.64 1.73
C ARG A 382 7.86 -18.87 3.08
N GLY A 383 8.33 -17.80 3.73
CA GLY A 383 8.90 -17.85 5.07
C GLY A 383 7.88 -18.33 6.11
N LEU A 384 6.66 -17.81 6.09
CA LEU A 384 5.57 -18.28 6.94
C LEU A 384 5.26 -19.75 6.69
N ALA A 385 5.12 -20.17 5.43
CA ALA A 385 4.83 -21.54 5.06
C ALA A 385 5.90 -22.52 5.57
N ARG A 386 7.19 -22.15 5.47
CA ARG A 386 8.28 -22.96 6.01
C ARG A 386 8.22 -23.09 7.53
N ARG A 387 8.08 -21.96 8.27
CA ARG A 387 8.04 -21.97 9.74
C ARG A 387 6.81 -22.72 10.28
N ALA A 388 5.66 -22.48 9.69
CA ALA A 388 4.40 -23.11 10.10
C ALA A 388 4.16 -24.49 9.44
N ARG A 389 5.06 -24.96 8.57
CA ARG A 389 4.93 -26.21 7.81
C ARG A 389 3.59 -26.30 7.05
N LEU A 390 3.24 -25.21 6.35
CA LEU A 390 2.10 -25.17 5.46
C LEU A 390 2.50 -25.71 4.09
N ASP A 391 1.78 -26.71 3.60
CA ASP A 391 2.00 -27.27 2.27
C ASP A 391 1.43 -26.31 1.22
N LEU A 392 2.32 -25.57 0.54
CA LEU A 392 1.97 -24.64 -0.53
C LEU A 392 2.67 -25.05 -1.84
N PRO A 393 2.02 -24.83 -3.00
CA PRO A 393 2.63 -25.07 -4.30
C PRO A 393 3.96 -24.30 -4.43
N GLY A 394 5.01 -24.98 -4.91
CA GLY A 394 6.34 -24.38 -5.13
C GLY A 394 7.15 -24.05 -3.86
N VAL A 395 6.62 -24.28 -2.66
CA VAL A 395 7.34 -24.07 -1.40
C VAL A 395 7.91 -25.43 -0.92
N ARG A 396 9.22 -25.59 -1.01
CA ARG A 396 9.88 -26.72 -0.39
C ARG A 396 9.91 -26.55 1.13
N LEU A 397 9.22 -27.43 1.85
CA LEU A 397 9.30 -27.50 3.30
C LEU A 397 10.67 -28.08 3.68
N VAL A 398 11.53 -27.26 4.26
CA VAL A 398 12.83 -27.73 4.76
C VAL A 398 12.54 -28.73 5.89
N GLY A 399 12.81 -30.00 5.64
CA GLY A 399 12.63 -31.10 6.61
C GLY A 399 11.60 -32.17 6.25
N ALA A 400 10.63 -31.91 5.36
CA ALA A 400 9.68 -32.95 4.93
C ALA A 400 10.26 -33.86 3.81
N ASP A 401 11.17 -33.31 2.96
CA ASP A 401 11.75 -34.04 1.83
C ASP A 401 13.18 -34.58 2.07
N VAL A 402 13.82 -34.17 3.17
CA VAL A 402 15.22 -34.57 3.41
C VAL A 402 15.29 -35.79 4.29
N LEU A 403 14.53 -35.84 5.38
CA LEU A 403 14.58 -36.98 6.31
C LEU A 403 13.17 -37.51 6.58
N THR A 404 13.02 -38.85 6.55
CA THR A 404 11.79 -39.48 7.07
C THR A 404 11.71 -39.27 8.59
N ALA A 405 10.51 -39.42 9.19
CA ALA A 405 10.33 -39.31 10.64
C ALA A 405 11.36 -40.15 11.41
N ARG A 406 11.66 -41.33 10.90
CA ARG A 406 12.64 -42.26 11.50
C ARG A 406 14.09 -41.79 11.34
N GLU A 407 14.43 -41.20 10.20
CA GLU A 407 15.75 -40.60 9.96
C GLU A 407 15.97 -39.34 10.82
N ALA A 408 14.93 -38.52 11.02
CA ALA A 408 14.99 -37.36 11.91
C ALA A 408 15.17 -37.78 13.38
N GLU A 409 14.46 -38.81 13.82
CA GLU A 409 14.61 -39.41 15.16
C GLU A 409 16.04 -39.95 15.38
N VAL A 410 16.56 -40.71 14.40
CA VAL A 410 17.92 -41.18 14.43
C VAL A 410 18.93 -40.04 14.47
N LEU A 411 18.75 -38.99 13.66
CA LEU A 411 19.63 -37.83 13.66
C LEU A 411 19.59 -37.06 14.98
N GLY A 412 18.43 -36.96 15.63
CA GLY A 412 18.29 -36.35 16.97
C GLY A 412 19.11 -37.12 18.02
N LEU A 413 19.12 -38.43 17.95
CA LEU A 413 19.94 -39.29 18.85
C LEU A 413 21.43 -39.22 18.49
N VAL A 414 21.75 -39.08 17.22
CA VAL A 414 23.13 -38.83 16.75
C VAL A 414 23.64 -37.49 17.30
N ALA A 415 22.84 -36.46 17.32
CA ALA A 415 23.20 -35.15 17.88
C ALA A 415 23.45 -35.20 19.40
N GLN A 416 22.81 -36.15 20.12
CA GLN A 416 23.06 -36.43 21.52
C GLN A 416 24.33 -37.24 21.77
N GLY A 417 25.09 -37.60 20.72
CA GLY A 417 26.33 -38.31 20.82
C GLY A 417 26.19 -39.86 20.97
N LEU A 418 24.99 -40.43 20.83
CA LEU A 418 24.77 -41.87 21.00
C LEU A 418 25.41 -42.68 19.86
N THR A 419 25.99 -43.83 20.16
CA THR A 419 26.48 -44.76 19.16
C THR A 419 25.34 -45.51 18.46
N ASN A 420 25.58 -46.10 17.29
CA ASN A 420 24.55 -46.88 16.55
C ASN A 420 23.92 -47.98 17.41
N ARG A 421 24.71 -48.65 18.24
CA ARG A 421 24.22 -49.66 19.18
C ARG A 421 23.27 -49.06 20.20
N GLN A 422 23.64 -47.94 20.85
CA GLN A 422 22.77 -47.25 21.83
C GLN A 422 21.48 -46.68 21.18
N ILE A 423 21.57 -46.19 19.95
CA ILE A 423 20.41 -45.77 19.17
C ILE A 423 19.51 -46.96 18.86
N GLY A 424 20.11 -48.10 18.47
CA GLY A 424 19.37 -49.33 18.20
C GLY A 424 18.63 -49.85 19.43
N GLU A 425 19.30 -49.87 20.59
CA GLU A 425 18.69 -50.23 21.88
C GLU A 425 17.50 -49.29 22.22
N ARG A 426 17.66 -47.98 22.02
CA ARG A 426 16.63 -46.95 22.34
C ARG A 426 15.43 -46.97 21.36
N LEU A 427 15.67 -47.33 20.12
CA LEU A 427 14.67 -47.39 19.06
C LEU A 427 14.12 -48.78 18.77
N PHE A 428 14.56 -49.79 19.53
CA PHE A 428 14.18 -51.18 19.38
C PHE A 428 14.45 -51.77 17.98
N VAL A 429 15.61 -51.42 17.40
CA VAL A 429 16.07 -51.90 16.08
C VAL A 429 17.52 -52.37 16.15
N SER A 430 17.99 -53.10 15.15
CA SER A 430 19.38 -53.56 15.09
C SER A 430 20.34 -52.36 14.82
N ASP A 431 21.60 -52.47 15.27
CA ASP A 431 22.66 -51.51 14.97
C ASP A 431 22.92 -51.38 13.46
N LYS A 432 22.71 -52.50 12.70
CA LYS A 432 22.77 -52.49 11.25
C LYS A 432 21.64 -51.65 10.62
N THR A 433 20.44 -51.70 11.18
CA THR A 433 19.32 -50.90 10.73
C THR A 433 19.59 -49.41 11.00
N VAL A 434 20.17 -49.07 12.17
CA VAL A 434 20.60 -47.69 12.47
C VAL A 434 21.67 -47.21 11.49
N SER A 435 22.65 -48.07 11.16
CA SER A 435 23.68 -47.74 10.15
C SER A 435 23.08 -47.39 8.80
N VAL A 436 22.03 -48.07 8.35
CA VAL A 436 21.33 -47.76 7.10
C VAL A 436 20.65 -46.38 7.20
N HIS A 437 19.96 -46.10 8.31
CA HIS A 437 19.35 -44.80 8.51
C HIS A 437 20.38 -43.68 8.56
N VAL A 438 21.50 -43.85 9.26
CA VAL A 438 22.60 -42.87 9.30
C VAL A 438 23.16 -42.63 7.90
N SER A 439 23.43 -43.69 7.12
CA SER A 439 23.92 -43.58 5.75
C SER A 439 22.94 -42.81 4.86
N ASN A 440 21.64 -43.07 4.98
CA ASN A 440 20.59 -42.33 4.25
C ASN A 440 20.54 -40.87 4.67
N VAL A 441 20.69 -40.56 5.96
CA VAL A 441 20.79 -39.18 6.48
C VAL A 441 21.98 -38.46 5.88
N LEU A 442 23.17 -39.06 5.88
CA LEU A 442 24.40 -38.50 5.29
C LEU A 442 24.20 -38.19 3.79
N ALA A 443 23.64 -39.14 3.04
CA ALA A 443 23.36 -38.96 1.62
C ALA A 443 22.35 -37.85 1.36
N LYS A 444 21.26 -37.79 2.14
CA LYS A 444 20.19 -36.76 2.01
C LYS A 444 20.65 -35.38 2.40
N LEU A 445 21.55 -35.24 3.37
CA LEU A 445 22.15 -33.96 3.78
C LEU A 445 23.32 -33.55 2.88
N ALA A 446 23.76 -34.43 1.97
CA ALA A 446 24.95 -34.28 1.10
C ALA A 446 26.23 -33.99 1.92
N VAL A 447 26.44 -34.79 2.98
CA VAL A 447 27.59 -34.72 3.89
C VAL A 447 28.30 -36.06 4.01
N SER A 448 29.58 -36.06 4.37
CA SER A 448 30.42 -37.23 4.41
C SER A 448 30.64 -37.81 5.81
N SER A 449 30.32 -37.03 6.85
CA SER A 449 30.56 -37.43 8.22
C SER A 449 29.36 -37.18 9.14
N ARG A 450 29.29 -37.97 10.22
CA ARG A 450 28.29 -37.88 11.29
C ARG A 450 28.30 -36.50 11.98
N ALA A 451 29.50 -35.96 12.25
CA ALA A 451 29.64 -34.63 12.86
C ALA A 451 29.16 -33.50 11.93
N GLU A 452 29.47 -33.63 10.64
CA GLU A 452 29.01 -32.72 9.61
C GLU A 452 27.48 -32.75 9.46
N ALA A 453 26.87 -33.94 9.53
CA ALA A 453 25.42 -34.08 9.51
C ALA A 453 24.75 -33.36 10.67
N VAL A 454 25.30 -33.42 11.87
CA VAL A 454 24.78 -32.66 13.04
C VAL A 454 24.93 -31.16 12.85
N SER A 455 26.09 -30.69 12.36
CA SER A 455 26.34 -29.27 12.08
C SER A 455 25.39 -28.74 11.05
N VAL A 456 25.21 -29.39 9.91
CA VAL A 456 24.29 -29.00 8.83
C VAL A 456 22.84 -29.08 9.32
N ALA A 457 22.48 -30.04 10.16
CA ALA A 457 21.14 -30.16 10.71
C ALA A 457 20.80 -28.99 11.64
N HIS A 458 21.75 -28.53 12.48
CA HIS A 458 21.58 -27.32 13.28
C HIS A 458 21.45 -26.05 12.40
N GLN A 459 22.32 -25.89 11.41
CA GLN A 459 22.27 -24.75 10.47
C GLN A 459 20.96 -24.69 9.68
N ARG A 460 20.39 -25.86 9.34
CA ARG A 460 19.13 -25.98 8.59
C ARG A 460 17.90 -26.05 9.50
N GLY A 461 18.02 -25.91 10.83
CA GLY A 461 16.91 -26.00 11.76
C GLY A 461 16.21 -27.36 11.83
N LEU A 462 16.91 -28.45 11.45
CA LEU A 462 16.39 -29.83 11.48
C LEU A 462 16.46 -30.44 12.89
N LEU A 463 17.19 -29.83 13.80
CA LEU A 463 17.30 -30.17 15.22
C LEU A 463 16.86 -28.97 16.06
N SER A 464 15.95 -29.18 17.01
CA SER A 464 15.58 -28.13 17.97
C SER A 464 16.79 -27.79 18.85
N PRO A 465 17.05 -26.52 19.19
CA PRO A 465 18.03 -26.21 20.23
C PRO A 465 17.58 -26.85 21.54
N GLN A 466 18.53 -27.51 22.24
CA GLN A 466 18.33 -28.02 23.60
C GLN A 466 18.42 -26.89 24.61
#